data_4a0b737c7d7c361c85e47239dc5f825c
#
_entry.id   4a0b737c7d7c361c85e47239dc5f825c
#
_cell.length_a   1.000
_cell.length_b   1.000
_cell.length_c   1.000
_cell.angle_alpha   90.00
_cell.angle_beta   90.00
_cell.angle_gamma   90.00
#
_symmetry.space_group_name_H-M   'P 1'
#
loop_
_entity.id
_entity.type
_entity.pdbx_description
1 polymer ?
#
loop_
_entity_poly.entity_id
_entity_poly.type
_entity_poly.pdbx_seq_one_letter_code
_entity_poly.pdbx_strand_id
1 'polypeptide(L)' 'MALYRCTVLNSLGEKQSLVREAGDVVSLRAELKKDNYYPVKLTIIKEKKN' A
#
# COMPACT_ATOMS: atom_id res chain seq x y z
N MET A 1 14.19 -1.59 -1.81
CA MET A 1 12.73 -1.71 -1.75
C MET A 1 12.27 -1.92 -0.32
N ALA A 2 11.07 -1.53 -0.02
CA ALA A 2 10.56 -1.61 1.34
C ALA A 2 9.21 -2.31 1.36
N LEU A 3 8.90 -2.95 2.48
CA LEU A 3 7.58 -3.53 2.69
C LEU A 3 6.70 -2.52 3.40
N TYR A 4 5.51 -2.33 2.89
CA TYR A 4 4.54 -1.40 3.44
C TYR A 4 3.28 -2.12 3.86
N ARG A 5 2.76 -1.72 5.00
CA ARG A 5 1.43 -2.14 5.40
C ARG A 5 0.45 -1.10 4.89
N CYS A 6 -0.48 -1.54 4.07
CA CYS A 6 -1.41 -0.64 3.42
C CYS A 6 -2.81 -0.86 3.96
N THR A 7 -3.37 0.16 4.58
CA THR A 7 -4.77 0.13 4.96
C THR A 7 -5.54 0.80 3.84
N VAL A 8 -6.41 0.06 3.19
CA VAL A 8 -7.11 0.53 2.00
C VAL A 8 -8.61 0.29 2.11
N LEU A 9 -9.36 1.00 1.28
CA LEU A 9 -10.78 0.76 1.14
C LEU A 9 -11.02 0.17 -0.25
N ASN A 10 -11.84 -0.87 -0.31
CA ASN A 10 -12.19 -1.46 -1.61
C ASN A 10 -13.36 -0.71 -2.23
N SER A 11 -13.84 -1.19 -3.37
CA SER A 11 -14.93 -0.52 -4.08
C SER A 11 -16.25 -0.53 -3.31
N LEU A 12 -16.36 -1.40 -2.33
CA LEU A 12 -17.53 -1.48 -1.47
C LEU A 12 -17.43 -0.59 -0.23
N GLY A 13 -16.27 0.08 -0.08
CA GLY A 13 -16.04 0.93 1.08
C GLY A 13 -15.57 0.18 2.31
N GLU A 14 -15.18 -1.07 2.14
CA GLU A 14 -14.70 -1.88 3.26
C GLU A 14 -13.21 -1.71 3.45
N LYS A 15 -12.81 -1.63 4.71
CA LYS A 15 -11.42 -1.45 5.07
C LYS A 15 -10.68 -2.77 4.99
N GLN A 16 -9.53 -2.78 4.33
CA GLN A 16 -8.69 -3.96 4.20
C GLN A 16 -7.25 -3.62 4.51
N SER A 17 -6.53 -4.61 5.01
CA SER A 17 -5.10 -4.48 5.27
C SER A 17 -4.33 -5.35 4.29
N LEU A 18 -3.35 -4.75 3.63
CA LEU A 18 -2.51 -5.46 2.67
C LEU A 18 -1.05 -5.18 3.00
N VAL A 19 -0.18 -6.09 2.57
CA VAL A 19 1.26 -5.85 2.63
C VAL A 19 1.78 -5.86 1.20
N ARG A 20 2.47 -4.80 0.81
CA ARG A 20 3.01 -4.65 -0.52
C ARG A 20 4.46 -4.18 -0.46
N GLU A 21 5.25 -4.62 -1.42
CA GLU A 21 6.61 -4.15 -1.56
C GLU A 21 6.67 -3.08 -2.63
N ALA A 22 7.34 -1.98 -2.34
CA ALA A 22 7.45 -0.88 -3.29
C ALA A 22 8.71 -0.07 -3.01
N GLY A 23 9.16 0.67 -4.02
CA GLY A 23 10.32 1.53 -3.89
C GLY A 23 10.03 2.77 -3.08
N ASP A 24 8.83 3.31 -3.21
CA ASP A 24 8.43 4.48 -2.44
C ASP A 24 6.90 4.52 -2.32
N VAL A 25 6.42 5.48 -1.53
CA VAL A 25 4.99 5.64 -1.26
C VAL A 25 4.23 6.03 -2.53
N VAL A 26 4.83 6.86 -3.35
CA VAL A 26 4.16 7.34 -4.57
C VAL A 26 3.86 6.18 -5.51
N SER A 27 4.85 5.33 -5.74
CA SER A 27 4.66 4.15 -6.58
C SER A 27 3.63 3.20 -6.00
N LEU A 28 3.67 3.03 -4.68
CA LEU A 28 2.73 2.16 -3.99
C LEU A 28 1.29 2.64 -4.15
N ARG A 29 1.09 3.93 -3.99
CA ARG A 29 -0.25 4.52 -4.13
C ARG A 29 -0.78 4.33 -5.54
N ALA A 30 0.09 4.51 -6.53
CA ALA A 30 -0.31 4.32 -7.92
C ALA A 30 -0.76 2.89 -8.17
N GLU A 31 -0.03 1.91 -7.62
CA GLU A 31 -0.40 0.50 -7.76
C GLU A 31 -1.74 0.20 -7.11
N LEU A 32 -1.95 0.73 -5.92
CA LEU A 32 -3.21 0.50 -5.21
C LEU A 32 -4.39 1.08 -5.96
N LYS A 33 -4.21 2.25 -6.56
CA LYS A 33 -5.27 2.85 -7.37
C LYS A 33 -5.60 2.03 -8.60
N LYS A 34 -4.59 1.40 -9.20
CA LYS A 34 -4.80 0.52 -10.34
C LYS A 34 -5.69 -0.66 -9.98
N ASP A 35 -5.58 -1.13 -8.74
CA ASP A 35 -6.37 -2.25 -8.26
C ASP A 35 -7.70 -1.81 -7.68
N ASN A 36 -8.08 -0.55 -7.87
CA ASN A 36 -9.34 0.02 -7.37
C ASN A 36 -9.38 0.08 -5.85
N TYR A 37 -8.23 0.23 -5.23
CA TYR A 37 -8.15 0.44 -3.79
C TYR A 37 -7.91 1.90 -3.49
N TYR A 38 -8.49 2.36 -2.41
CA TYR A 38 -8.25 3.71 -1.93
C TYR A 38 -7.31 3.65 -0.72
N PRO A 39 -6.08 4.12 -0.85
CA PRO A 39 -5.14 4.05 0.27
C PRO A 39 -5.54 5.01 1.39
N VAL A 40 -5.81 4.45 2.56
CA VAL A 40 -6.16 5.24 3.73
C VAL A 40 -4.92 5.55 4.55
N LYS A 41 -4.08 4.52 4.76
CA LYS A 41 -2.88 4.66 5.54
C LYS A 41 -1.80 3.75 4.99
N LEU A 42 -0.60 4.27 4.87
CA LEU A 42 0.55 3.50 4.41
C LEU A 42 1.63 3.61 5.48
N THR A 43 2.11 2.46 5.93
CA THR A 43 3.12 2.40 6.98
C THR A 43 4.24 1.49 6.52
N ILE A 44 5.47 1.95 6.67
CA ILE A 44 6.62 1.11 6.36
C ILE A 44 6.84 0.13 7.50
N ILE A 45 6.94 -1.16 7.18
CA ILE A 45 7.16 -2.19 8.20
C ILE A 45 8.54 -2.81 8.10
N LYS A 46 9.14 -2.76 6.92
CA LYS A 46 10.48 -3.28 6.75
C LYS A 46 11.15 -2.58 5.58
N GLU A 47 12.36 -2.12 5.81
CA GLU A 47 13.15 -1.50 4.76
C GLU A 47 14.30 -2.43 4.41
N LYS A 48 14.41 -2.74 3.14
CA LYS A 48 15.46 -3.62 2.66
C LYS A 48 16.66 -2.79 2.27
N LYS A 49 17.77 -3.02 2.92
CA LYS A 49 19.02 -2.35 2.59
C LYS A 49 19.95 -3.31 1.88
N ASN A 50 20.64 -2.80 0.91
CA ASN A 50 21.70 -3.54 0.26
C ASN A 50 23.00 -3.34 0.98
#